data_50a1d5c797646650096d0cb3c3210ba8
#
_entry.id   50a1d5c797646650096d0cb3c3210ba8
#
_cell.length_a   1.000
_cell.length_b   1.000
_cell.length_c   1.000
_cell.angle_alpha   90.00
_cell.angle_beta   90.00
_cell.angle_gamma   90.00
#
_symmetry.space_group_name_H-M   'P 1'
#
loop_
_entity.id
_entity.type
_entity.pdbx_description
1 polymer ?
#
loop_
_entity_poly.entity_id
_entity_poly.type
_entity_poly.pdbx_seq_one_letter_code
_entity_poly.pdbx_strand_id
1 'polypeptide(L)'
;MEWLVEVTGLPFDILILILLAVAGAFAGFVDSIVGGGGLISVPAMLLTNLPPSMALGSNKLSSIFGAGSASITFLRNHMVDFSLVRKLLPFTFVGSMIGTLAVVSLPPLYVKPIIIILLVCVTLFVVFKKDWGEVNRTSAVVGKALYICMAFALGIGAYDGFIGPGTGTFLILSLIHI
;
A
#
# COMPACT_ATOMS: atom_id res chain seq x y z
N MET A 1 -15.40 -0.56 22.54
CA MET A 1 -14.75 -1.88 22.66
C MET A 1 -14.91 -2.53 24.04
N GLU A 2 -15.30 -1.79 25.06
CA GLU A 2 -15.54 -2.32 26.43
C GLU A 2 -16.58 -3.45 26.46
N TRP A 3 -17.63 -3.34 25.67
CA TRP A 3 -18.67 -4.38 25.55
C TRP A 3 -18.13 -5.75 25.07
N LEU A 4 -17.07 -5.76 24.24
CA LEU A 4 -16.43 -7.00 23.79
C LEU A 4 -15.66 -7.69 24.92
N VAL A 5 -15.04 -6.91 25.81
CA VAL A 5 -14.38 -7.45 27.00
C VAL A 5 -15.40 -8.08 27.93
N GLU A 6 -16.54 -7.43 28.09
CA GLU A 6 -17.65 -7.92 28.94
C GLU A 6 -18.27 -9.22 28.40
N VAL A 7 -18.45 -9.32 27.08
CA VAL A 7 -19.04 -10.52 26.44
C VAL A 7 -18.06 -11.68 26.35
N THR A 8 -16.77 -11.43 26.07
CA THR A 8 -15.78 -12.51 25.86
C THR A 8 -15.02 -12.90 27.10
N GLY A 9 -15.01 -12.03 28.15
CA GLY A 9 -14.20 -12.24 29.35
C GLY A 9 -12.69 -12.16 29.13
N LEU A 10 -12.25 -11.77 27.92
CA LEU A 10 -10.84 -11.66 27.57
C LEU A 10 -10.27 -10.28 27.92
N PRO A 11 -9.01 -10.17 28.35
CA PRO A 11 -8.35 -8.90 28.54
C PRO A 11 -8.36 -8.07 27.25
N PHE A 12 -8.48 -6.75 27.39
CA PHE A 12 -8.54 -5.80 26.26
C PHE A 12 -7.38 -5.96 25.28
N ASP A 13 -6.16 -6.21 25.80
CA ASP A 13 -4.96 -6.39 24.98
C ASP A 13 -5.02 -7.64 24.09
N ILE A 14 -5.60 -8.73 24.61
CA ILE A 14 -5.78 -9.98 23.84
C ILE A 14 -6.81 -9.77 22.74
N LEU A 15 -7.88 -9.05 23.00
CA LEU A 15 -8.89 -8.72 21.99
C LEU A 15 -8.31 -7.88 20.85
N ILE A 16 -7.47 -6.89 21.17
CA ILE A 16 -6.76 -6.08 20.18
C ILE A 16 -5.84 -6.98 19.33
N LEU A 17 -5.08 -7.87 19.95
CA LEU A 17 -4.20 -8.78 19.23
C LEU A 17 -4.96 -9.70 18.28
N ILE A 18 -6.09 -10.24 18.71
CA ILE A 18 -6.97 -11.08 17.86
C ILE A 18 -7.52 -10.25 16.69
N LEU A 19 -8.02 -9.04 16.97
CA LEU A 19 -8.51 -8.11 15.93
C LEU A 19 -7.43 -7.82 14.88
N LEU A 20 -6.23 -7.49 15.33
CA LEU A 20 -5.10 -7.20 14.45
C LEU A 20 -4.65 -8.44 13.66
N ALA A 21 -4.66 -9.62 14.28
CA ALA A 21 -4.33 -10.87 13.60
C ALA A 21 -5.33 -11.19 12.49
N VAL A 22 -6.64 -11.09 12.78
CA VAL A 22 -7.70 -11.31 11.79
C VAL A 22 -7.66 -10.26 10.68
N ALA A 23 -7.54 -8.97 11.04
CA ALA A 23 -7.45 -7.89 10.08
C ALA A 23 -6.19 -8.03 9.21
N GLY A 24 -5.05 -8.41 9.80
CA GLY A 24 -3.79 -8.64 9.09
C GLY A 24 -3.87 -9.84 8.14
N ALA A 25 -4.46 -10.95 8.55
CA ALA A 25 -4.67 -12.11 7.68
C ALA A 25 -5.57 -11.77 6.49
N PHE A 26 -6.67 -11.06 6.74
CA PHE A 26 -7.58 -10.62 5.69
C PHE A 26 -6.94 -9.57 4.76
N ALA A 27 -6.19 -8.63 5.33
CA ALA A 27 -5.41 -7.66 4.57
C ALA A 27 -4.38 -8.34 3.67
N GLY A 28 -3.63 -9.32 4.19
CA GLY A 28 -2.66 -10.10 3.42
C GLY A 28 -3.30 -10.89 2.29
N PHE A 29 -4.48 -11.48 2.53
CA PHE A 29 -5.25 -12.17 1.49
C PHE A 29 -5.67 -11.20 0.37
N VAL A 30 -6.23 -10.06 0.71
CA VAL A 30 -6.62 -9.02 -0.28
C VAL A 30 -5.39 -8.47 -1.01
N ASP A 31 -4.29 -8.26 -0.31
CA ASP A 31 -3.04 -7.75 -0.86
C ASP A 31 -2.44 -8.70 -1.92
N SER A 32 -2.56 -10.00 -1.69
CA SER A 32 -2.09 -11.03 -2.63
C SER A 32 -2.88 -11.04 -3.96
N ILE A 33 -4.11 -10.53 -3.97
CA ILE A 33 -4.98 -10.53 -5.16
C ILE A 33 -4.91 -9.19 -5.90
N VAL A 34 -5.00 -8.08 -5.17
CA VAL A 34 -5.22 -6.72 -5.74
C VAL A 34 -4.16 -5.71 -5.31
N GLY A 35 -3.32 -6.04 -4.34
CA GLY A 35 -2.30 -5.09 -3.82
C GLY A 35 -2.89 -3.97 -2.95
N GLY A 36 -4.03 -4.19 -2.27
CA GLY A 36 -4.74 -3.20 -1.47
C GLY A 36 -4.82 -3.48 0.03
N GLY A 37 -4.01 -4.42 0.56
CA GLY A 37 -4.08 -4.85 1.97
C GLY A 37 -3.92 -3.73 2.99
N GLY A 38 -3.14 -2.71 2.68
CA GLY A 38 -2.98 -1.52 3.52
C GLY A 38 -4.27 -0.74 3.76
N LEU A 39 -5.26 -0.84 2.86
CA LEU A 39 -6.59 -0.20 3.05
C LEU A 39 -7.36 -0.82 4.23
N ILE A 40 -7.02 -2.04 4.62
CA ILE A 40 -7.65 -2.77 5.73
C ILE A 40 -6.77 -2.70 6.98
N SER A 41 -5.46 -2.96 6.84
CA SER A 41 -4.53 -3.05 7.98
C SER A 41 -4.29 -1.70 8.64
N VAL A 42 -4.17 -0.60 7.88
CA VAL A 42 -3.90 0.72 8.47
C VAL A 42 -5.07 1.23 9.32
N PRO A 43 -6.35 1.21 8.87
CA PRO A 43 -7.48 1.52 9.73
C PRO A 43 -7.53 0.64 10.99
N ALA A 44 -7.31 -0.67 10.85
CA ALA A 44 -7.31 -1.57 12.00
C ALA A 44 -6.25 -1.18 13.04
N MET A 45 -5.04 -0.82 12.60
CA MET A 45 -3.98 -0.33 13.49
C MET A 45 -4.32 1.03 14.12
N LEU A 46 -4.97 1.95 13.39
CA LEU A 46 -5.38 3.24 13.93
C LEU A 46 -6.46 3.14 15.01
N LEU A 47 -7.22 2.03 15.05
CA LEU A 47 -8.21 1.74 16.11
C LEU A 47 -7.56 1.33 17.43
N THR A 48 -6.28 0.95 17.43
CA THR A 48 -5.56 0.48 18.63
C THR A 48 -4.90 1.59 19.44
N ASN A 49 -5.21 2.85 19.19
CA ASN A 49 -4.60 4.02 19.83
C ASN A 49 -3.07 4.16 19.59
N LEU A 50 -2.51 3.45 18.63
CA LEU A 50 -1.13 3.65 18.23
C LEU A 50 -0.93 5.03 17.58
N PRO A 51 0.21 5.68 17.80
CA PRO A 51 0.57 6.88 17.04
C PRO A 51 0.49 6.60 15.54
N PRO A 52 -0.07 7.52 14.72
CA PRO A 52 -0.26 7.28 13.29
C PRO A 52 1.01 6.91 12.54
N SER A 53 2.15 7.49 12.91
CA SER A 53 3.47 7.15 12.36
C SER A 53 3.88 5.70 12.65
N MET A 54 3.59 5.20 13.86
CA MET A 54 3.85 3.80 14.23
C MET A 54 2.93 2.85 13.47
N ALA A 55 1.64 3.19 13.31
CA ALA A 55 0.70 2.39 12.52
C ALA A 55 1.16 2.27 11.06
N LEU A 56 1.58 3.38 10.44
CA LEU A 56 2.13 3.37 9.09
C LEU A 56 3.43 2.57 8.99
N GLY A 57 4.35 2.75 9.94
CA GLY A 57 5.62 2.03 9.98
C GLY A 57 5.41 0.51 10.14
N SER A 58 4.53 0.09 11.04
CA SER A 58 4.19 -1.32 11.24
C SER A 58 3.53 -1.93 10.00
N ASN A 59 2.64 -1.20 9.33
CA ASN A 59 2.06 -1.64 8.07
C ASN A 59 3.14 -1.80 6.98
N LYS A 60 4.08 -0.87 6.86
CA LYS A 60 5.21 -0.97 5.91
C LYS A 60 6.08 -2.18 6.19
N LEU A 61 6.41 -2.44 7.46
CA LEU A 61 7.20 -3.60 7.84
C LEU A 61 6.50 -4.92 7.48
N SER A 62 5.19 -5.01 7.75
CA SER A 62 4.38 -6.16 7.35
C SER A 62 4.34 -6.34 5.82
N SER A 63 4.18 -5.26 5.07
CA SER A 63 4.12 -5.28 3.61
C SER A 63 5.42 -5.76 2.94
N ILE A 64 6.58 -5.59 3.58
CA ILE A 64 7.86 -6.08 3.05
C ILE A 64 7.83 -7.59 2.83
N PHE A 65 7.24 -8.35 3.77
CA PHE A 65 7.15 -9.81 3.65
C PHE A 65 6.18 -10.22 2.53
N GLY A 66 5.04 -9.56 2.42
CA GLY A 66 4.06 -9.80 1.36
C GLY A 66 4.61 -9.45 -0.02
N ALA A 67 5.11 -8.23 -0.20
CA ALA A 67 5.69 -7.76 -1.45
C ALA A 67 6.95 -8.56 -1.84
N GLY A 68 7.77 -8.95 -0.86
CA GLY A 68 8.94 -9.79 -1.08
C GLY A 68 8.59 -11.17 -1.63
N SER A 69 7.62 -11.85 -1.04
CA SER A 69 7.15 -13.16 -1.51
C SER A 69 6.52 -13.09 -2.90
N ALA A 70 5.69 -12.08 -3.15
CA ALA A 70 5.10 -11.83 -4.46
C ALA A 70 6.19 -11.55 -5.51
N SER A 71 7.17 -10.69 -5.20
CA SER A 71 8.28 -10.37 -6.10
C SER A 71 9.10 -11.61 -6.48
N ILE A 72 9.40 -12.48 -5.51
CA ILE A 72 10.10 -13.73 -5.77
C ILE A 72 9.28 -14.65 -6.71
N THR A 73 7.97 -14.72 -6.49
CA THR A 73 7.07 -15.53 -7.32
C THR A 73 7.03 -15.01 -8.76
N PHE A 74 6.88 -13.71 -8.96
CA PHE A 74 6.87 -13.09 -10.29
C PHE A 74 8.20 -13.21 -11.01
N LEU A 75 9.33 -13.09 -10.30
CA LEU A 75 10.66 -13.29 -10.87
C LEU A 75 10.88 -14.75 -11.32
N ARG A 76 10.46 -15.73 -10.49
CA ARG A 76 10.57 -17.16 -10.82
C ARG A 76 9.74 -17.56 -12.03
N ASN A 77 8.59 -16.93 -12.22
CA ASN A 77 7.68 -17.21 -13.34
C ASN A 77 8.00 -16.36 -14.59
N HIS A 78 9.12 -15.65 -14.61
CA HIS A 78 9.54 -14.81 -15.75
C HIS A 78 8.46 -13.77 -16.19
N MET A 79 7.63 -13.32 -15.24
CA MET A 79 6.54 -12.36 -15.50
C MET A 79 7.01 -10.90 -15.41
N VAL A 80 8.30 -10.65 -15.16
CA VAL A 80 8.86 -9.31 -14.90
C VAL A 80 9.90 -8.96 -15.96
N ASP A 81 9.71 -7.81 -16.61
CA ASP A 81 10.77 -7.19 -17.40
C ASP A 81 11.80 -6.52 -16.49
N PHE A 82 12.89 -7.23 -16.25
CA PHE A 82 13.96 -6.79 -15.35
C PHE A 82 14.65 -5.50 -15.84
N SER A 83 14.67 -5.26 -17.17
CA SER A 83 15.25 -4.05 -17.75
C SER A 83 14.42 -2.80 -17.36
N LEU A 84 13.10 -2.91 -17.40
CA LEU A 84 12.18 -1.84 -17.00
C LEU A 84 12.24 -1.60 -15.49
N VAL A 85 12.18 -2.67 -14.70
CA VAL A 85 12.25 -2.57 -13.22
C VAL A 85 13.54 -1.86 -12.78
N ARG A 86 14.68 -2.23 -13.33
CA ARG A 86 15.97 -1.60 -12.98
C ARG A 86 16.00 -0.10 -13.28
N LYS A 87 15.27 0.36 -14.29
CA LYS A 87 15.17 1.78 -14.65
C LYS A 87 14.19 2.54 -13.74
N LEU A 88 13.09 1.92 -13.33
CA LEU A 88 12.06 2.56 -12.51
C LEU A 88 12.38 2.54 -11.01
N LEU A 89 13.09 1.51 -10.53
CA LEU A 89 13.40 1.30 -9.12
C LEU A 89 14.06 2.52 -8.43
N PRO A 90 15.05 3.21 -9.00
CA PRO A 90 15.63 4.38 -8.35
C PRO A 90 14.62 5.53 -8.20
N PHE A 91 13.70 5.71 -9.15
CA PHE A 91 12.68 6.76 -9.09
C PHE A 91 11.62 6.46 -8.03
N THR A 92 11.15 5.21 -7.93
CA THR A 92 10.24 4.79 -6.87
C THR A 92 10.90 4.91 -5.49
N PHE A 93 12.18 4.55 -5.37
CA PHE A 93 12.93 4.66 -4.13
C PHE A 93 13.06 6.12 -3.67
N VAL A 94 13.48 7.01 -4.55
CA VAL A 94 13.59 8.46 -4.26
C VAL A 94 12.22 9.04 -3.91
N GLY A 95 11.18 8.69 -4.67
CA GLY A 95 9.81 9.09 -4.37
C GLY A 95 9.38 8.63 -2.97
N SER A 96 9.55 7.35 -2.65
CA SER A 96 9.18 6.80 -1.34
C SER A 96 9.95 7.46 -0.19
N MET A 97 11.22 7.79 -0.38
CA MET A 97 12.01 8.52 0.60
C MET A 97 11.45 9.94 0.85
N ILE A 98 11.10 10.65 -0.21
CA ILE A 98 10.47 11.98 -0.10
C ILE A 98 9.14 11.89 0.62
N GLY A 99 8.28 10.94 0.27
CA GLY A 99 6.97 10.72 0.92
C GLY A 99 7.10 10.40 2.40
N THR A 100 8.03 9.53 2.76
CA THR A 100 8.29 9.16 4.16
C THR A 100 8.81 10.36 4.96
N LEU A 101 9.75 11.14 4.41
CA LEU A 101 10.23 12.34 5.07
C LEU A 101 9.11 13.36 5.26
N ALA A 102 8.22 13.51 4.28
CA ALA A 102 7.08 14.42 4.38
C ALA A 102 6.15 14.01 5.53
N VAL A 103 5.75 12.72 5.64
CA VAL A 103 4.82 12.28 6.70
C VAL A 103 5.45 12.36 8.09
N VAL A 104 6.73 12.05 8.23
CA VAL A 104 7.44 12.13 9.52
C VAL A 104 7.63 13.58 9.99
N SER A 105 7.74 14.51 9.04
CA SER A 105 7.88 15.95 9.35
C SER A 105 6.56 16.62 9.76
N LEU A 106 5.42 15.96 9.55
CA LEU A 106 4.12 16.50 9.91
C LEU A 106 3.82 16.30 11.41
N PRO A 107 3.23 17.30 12.08
CA PRO A 107 2.72 17.11 13.45
C PRO A 107 1.69 15.97 13.51
N PRO A 108 1.76 15.09 14.54
CA PRO A 108 0.86 13.93 14.66
C PRO A 108 -0.63 14.26 14.59
N LEU A 109 -1.00 15.47 14.99
CA LEU A 109 -2.37 15.98 14.96
C LEU A 109 -2.97 15.98 13.53
N TYR A 110 -2.15 16.29 12.51
CA TYR A 110 -2.60 16.35 11.12
C TYR A 110 -2.46 15.02 10.39
N VAL A 111 -1.56 14.16 10.83
CA VAL A 111 -1.27 12.88 10.15
C VAL A 111 -2.50 11.97 10.15
N LYS A 112 -3.19 11.81 11.30
CA LYS A 112 -4.37 10.93 11.40
C LYS A 112 -5.52 11.34 10.46
N PRO A 113 -5.99 12.59 10.43
CA PRO A 113 -7.06 12.98 9.51
C PRO A 113 -6.64 12.90 8.04
N ILE A 114 -5.40 13.23 7.71
CA ILE A 114 -4.88 13.10 6.33
C ILE A 114 -4.92 11.64 5.87
N ILE A 115 -4.46 10.71 6.72
CA ILE A 115 -4.52 9.27 6.42
C ILE A 115 -5.96 8.83 6.15
N ILE A 116 -6.91 9.20 7.03
CA ILE A 116 -8.31 8.79 6.91
C ILE A 116 -8.91 9.34 5.61
N ILE A 117 -8.71 10.62 5.30
CA ILE A 117 -9.22 11.24 4.06
C ILE A 117 -8.66 10.52 2.84
N LEU A 118 -7.35 10.28 2.80
CA LEU A 118 -6.72 9.60 1.67
C LEU A 118 -7.16 8.14 1.54
N LEU A 119 -7.32 7.42 2.65
CA LEU A 119 -7.87 6.06 2.64
C LEU A 119 -9.28 6.03 2.06
N VAL A 120 -10.15 6.96 2.46
CA VAL A 120 -11.51 7.07 1.92
C VAL A 120 -11.47 7.38 0.42
N CYS A 121 -10.67 8.36 0.00
CA CYS A 121 -10.52 8.73 -1.41
C CYS A 121 -10.04 7.54 -2.26
N VAL A 122 -9.02 6.82 -1.81
CA VAL A 122 -8.47 5.65 -2.53
C VAL A 122 -9.49 4.51 -2.55
N THR A 123 -10.16 4.24 -1.43
CA THR A 123 -11.20 3.20 -1.39
C THR A 123 -12.33 3.51 -2.35
N LEU A 124 -12.83 4.74 -2.36
CA LEU A 124 -13.86 5.17 -3.31
C LEU A 124 -13.38 5.04 -4.75
N PHE A 125 -12.15 5.48 -5.04
CA PHE A 125 -11.57 5.34 -6.37
C PHE A 125 -11.50 3.88 -6.83
N VAL A 126 -11.05 2.97 -5.95
CA VAL A 126 -10.98 1.53 -6.23
C VAL A 126 -12.35 0.92 -6.48
N VAL A 127 -13.35 1.28 -5.66
CA VAL A 127 -14.72 0.76 -5.78
C VAL A 127 -15.41 1.25 -7.05
N PHE A 128 -15.22 2.52 -7.41
CA PHE A 128 -15.90 3.10 -8.59
C PHE A 128 -15.23 2.75 -9.92
N LYS A 129 -13.94 2.43 -9.92
CA LYS A 129 -13.24 2.04 -11.14
C LYS A 129 -13.37 0.54 -11.39
N LYS A 130 -14.28 0.17 -12.30
CA LYS A 130 -14.71 -1.20 -12.56
C LYS A 130 -13.83 -1.96 -13.57
N ASP A 131 -13.06 -1.24 -14.40
CA ASP A 131 -12.28 -1.84 -15.50
C ASP A 131 -10.82 -2.06 -15.06
N TRP A 132 -10.55 -3.24 -14.53
CA TRP A 132 -9.24 -3.67 -14.10
C TRP A 132 -8.63 -4.65 -15.11
N GLY A 133 -7.59 -4.24 -15.83
CA GLY A 133 -6.65 -5.20 -16.42
C GLY A 133 -6.97 -5.82 -17.76
N GLU A 134 -7.90 -5.31 -18.55
CA GLU A 134 -8.24 -5.89 -19.87
C GLU A 134 -7.33 -5.47 -21.05
N VAL A 135 -6.34 -4.63 -20.85
CA VAL A 135 -5.51 -4.13 -21.96
C VAL A 135 -4.13 -4.78 -21.97
N ASN A 136 -3.98 -5.83 -22.75
CA ASN A 136 -2.69 -6.43 -23.09
C ASN A 136 -1.93 -5.53 -24.09
N ARG A 137 -1.16 -4.56 -23.61
CA ARG A 137 -0.24 -3.78 -24.46
C ARG A 137 1.19 -4.24 -24.19
N THR A 138 1.64 -5.20 -24.98
CA THR A 138 3.03 -5.71 -25.01
C THR A 138 3.94 -4.79 -25.84
N SER A 139 3.80 -3.47 -25.71
CA SER A 139 4.69 -2.54 -26.39
C SER A 139 5.90 -2.25 -25.51
N ALA A 140 7.09 -2.45 -26.02
CA ALA A 140 8.31 -2.07 -25.32
C ALA A 140 8.25 -0.59 -24.95
N VAL A 141 8.35 -0.29 -23.64
CA VAL A 141 8.32 1.08 -23.12
C VAL A 141 9.65 1.75 -23.43
N VAL A 142 9.69 2.51 -24.55
CA VAL A 142 10.90 3.22 -25.03
C VAL A 142 10.61 4.70 -25.30
N GLY A 143 11.65 5.52 -25.25
CA GLY A 143 11.57 6.95 -25.59
C GLY A 143 10.73 7.75 -24.59
N LYS A 144 9.82 8.60 -25.10
CA LYS A 144 8.98 9.48 -24.27
C LYS A 144 8.13 8.73 -23.24
N ALA A 145 7.65 7.55 -23.56
CA ALA A 145 6.86 6.71 -22.65
C ALA A 145 7.67 6.30 -21.41
N LEU A 146 8.97 6.04 -21.54
CA LEU A 146 9.83 5.71 -20.41
C LEU A 146 9.97 6.87 -19.43
N TYR A 147 10.11 8.11 -19.91
CA TYR A 147 10.17 9.29 -19.01
C TYR A 147 8.85 9.52 -18.27
N ILE A 148 7.74 9.27 -18.94
CA ILE A 148 6.40 9.33 -18.31
C ILE A 148 6.30 8.25 -17.23
N CYS A 149 6.73 7.01 -17.50
CA CYS A 149 6.78 5.94 -16.49
C CYS A 149 7.67 6.31 -15.29
N MET A 150 8.83 6.93 -15.51
CA MET A 150 9.72 7.38 -14.44
C MET A 150 9.06 8.46 -13.57
N ALA A 151 8.36 9.44 -14.18
CA ALA A 151 7.61 10.46 -13.45
C ALA A 151 6.47 9.86 -12.62
N PHE A 152 5.70 8.93 -13.18
CA PHE A 152 4.68 8.19 -12.45
C PHE A 152 5.27 7.33 -11.34
N ALA A 153 6.38 6.65 -11.58
CA ALA A 153 7.08 5.83 -10.59
C ALA A 153 7.54 6.68 -9.39
N LEU A 154 8.04 7.90 -9.64
CA LEU A 154 8.40 8.84 -8.59
C LEU A 154 7.17 9.32 -7.82
N GLY A 155 6.10 9.72 -8.50
CA GLY A 155 4.86 10.18 -7.86
C GLY A 155 4.16 9.10 -7.04
N ILE A 156 4.01 7.88 -7.61
CA ILE A 156 3.44 6.73 -6.91
C ILE A 156 4.34 6.29 -5.75
N GLY A 157 5.67 6.32 -5.94
CA GLY A 157 6.63 6.07 -4.88
C GLY A 157 6.49 7.06 -3.73
N ALA A 158 6.31 8.36 -4.02
CA ALA A 158 6.09 9.39 -3.01
C ALA A 158 4.77 9.16 -2.24
N TYR A 159 3.70 8.82 -2.94
CA TYR A 159 2.45 8.42 -2.31
C TYR A 159 2.63 7.17 -1.43
N ASP A 160 3.35 6.15 -1.94
CA ASP A 160 3.66 4.94 -1.18
C ASP A 160 4.46 5.27 0.09
N GLY A 161 5.48 6.10 -0.01
CA GLY A 161 6.27 6.54 1.14
C GLY A 161 5.45 7.33 2.16
N PHE A 162 4.49 8.14 1.71
CA PHE A 162 3.68 8.99 2.57
C PHE A 162 2.64 8.17 3.36
N ILE A 163 1.86 7.30 2.70
CA ILE A 163 0.80 6.50 3.34
C ILE A 163 0.88 5.03 2.97
N GLY A 164 1.05 4.71 1.69
CA GLY A 164 1.24 3.37 1.15
C GLY A 164 -0.01 2.58 0.76
N PRO A 165 -1.12 2.61 1.48
CA PRO A 165 -2.30 1.81 1.13
C PRO A 165 -2.80 2.08 -0.29
N GLY A 166 -3.04 1.02 -1.06
CA GLY A 166 -3.53 1.12 -2.44
C GLY A 166 -2.46 1.38 -3.51
N THR A 167 -1.18 1.47 -3.15
CA THR A 167 -0.08 1.72 -4.11
C THR A 167 -0.02 0.66 -5.21
N GLY A 168 -0.19 -0.61 -4.87
CA GLY A 168 -0.24 -1.70 -5.85
C GLY A 168 -1.30 -1.48 -6.91
N THR A 169 -2.46 -1.03 -6.51
CA THR A 169 -3.59 -0.68 -7.36
C THR A 169 -3.23 0.44 -8.34
N PHE A 170 -2.60 1.52 -7.85
CA PHE A 170 -2.16 2.62 -8.71
C PHE A 170 -1.05 2.22 -9.69
N LEU A 171 -0.13 1.34 -9.27
CA LEU A 171 0.91 0.82 -10.15
C LEU A 171 0.30 0.01 -11.29
N ILE A 172 -0.62 -0.89 -11.00
CA ILE A 172 -1.33 -1.67 -12.02
C ILE A 172 -2.04 -0.72 -13.01
N LEU A 173 -2.78 0.27 -12.51
CA LEU A 173 -3.48 1.24 -13.34
C LEU A 173 -2.55 2.08 -14.20
N SER A 174 -1.42 2.54 -13.66
CA SER A 174 -0.47 3.36 -14.42
C SER A 174 0.20 2.57 -15.54
N LEU A 175 0.51 1.30 -15.30
CA LEU A 175 1.12 0.40 -16.28
C LEU A 175 0.16 -0.02 -17.39
N ILE A 176 -1.15 -0.07 -17.11
CA ILE A 176 -2.18 -0.37 -18.11
C ILE A 176 -2.38 0.80 -19.09
N HIS A 177 -2.19 2.04 -18.65
CA HIS A 177 -2.43 3.23 -19.47
C HIS A 177 -1.21 3.67 -20.28
N ILE A 178 -0.05 3.07 -20.08
CA ILE A 178 1.21 3.35 -20.79
C ILE A 178 1.55 2.21 -21.73
#